data_b82e201f2443648e6c33875ac1a210ae
#
_entry.id   b82e201f2443648e6c33875ac1a210ae
#
_cell.length_a   1.000
_cell.length_b   1.000
_cell.length_c   1.000
_cell.angle_alpha   90.00
_cell.angle_beta   90.00
_cell.angle_gamma   90.00
#
_symmetry.space_group_name_H-M   'P 1'
#
loop_
_entity.id
_entity.type
_entity.pdbx_description
1 polymer ?
#
loop_
_entity_poly.entity_id
_entity_poly.type
_entity_poly.pdbx_seq_one_letter_code
_entity_poly.pdbx_strand_id
1 'polypeptide(L)'
;MRHFVSAADLHALVSTGRRVRILDVRWSLAEPDGRPAYRAGHVPGAVFVDLEHDLARHGEPREGRHPLPGLDELQDAARRWGLEDGDAVVAYDDVNGLAAARVWWMLQRAGVDVRVLDGGLAAWRRAGLALETGEVEPSRGSASLAAATGGVLDIDAAAGFPASGVLIDSRAPERYRGEVEPLDPIAGHIPGAVNVPMAALLEPDGTLKDATALRAAFTAAGVADGVPVAAYCGSGVTASHTALVLAELGIEAALFPGSWSAWSNTPGRPVATGSQP
;
A
#
# COMPACT_ATOMS: atom_id res chain seq x y z
N MET A 1 -11.81 13.94 -0.65
CA MET A 1 -10.69 13.01 -0.93
C MET A 1 -11.04 12.18 -2.16
N ARG A 2 -10.08 11.94 -3.05
CA ARG A 2 -10.30 11.19 -4.30
C ARG A 2 -10.07 9.68 -4.13
N HIS A 3 -9.02 9.33 -3.41
CA HIS A 3 -8.58 7.95 -3.22
C HIS A 3 -8.89 7.39 -1.84
N PHE A 4 -9.42 8.21 -0.95
CA PHE A 4 -9.86 7.81 0.38
C PHE A 4 -11.36 8.00 0.55
N VAL A 5 -11.96 7.25 1.44
CA VAL A 5 -13.37 7.35 1.83
C VAL A 5 -13.48 7.32 3.35
N SER A 6 -14.34 8.16 3.94
CA SER A 6 -14.59 8.12 5.38
C SER A 6 -15.49 6.92 5.77
N ALA A 7 -15.46 6.52 7.05
CA ALA A 7 -16.35 5.48 7.56
C ALA A 7 -17.85 5.83 7.37
N ALA A 8 -18.20 7.11 7.54
CA ALA A 8 -19.56 7.59 7.33
C ALA A 8 -20.00 7.50 5.86
N ASP A 9 -19.12 7.90 4.92
CA ASP A 9 -19.42 7.83 3.50
C ASP A 9 -19.48 6.37 3.01
N LEU A 10 -18.59 5.49 3.48
CA LEU A 10 -18.66 4.07 3.17
C LEU A 10 -19.96 3.45 3.69
N HIS A 11 -20.33 3.77 4.93
CA HIS A 11 -21.60 3.30 5.51
C HIS A 11 -22.82 3.77 4.69
N ALA A 12 -22.82 5.03 4.25
CA ALA A 12 -23.86 5.56 3.37
C ALA A 12 -23.91 4.82 2.02
N LEU A 13 -22.74 4.58 1.40
CA LEU A 13 -22.65 3.83 0.13
C LEU A 13 -23.25 2.42 0.27
N VAL A 14 -22.90 1.69 1.32
CA VAL A 14 -23.45 0.33 1.58
C VAL A 14 -24.95 0.39 1.82
N SER A 15 -25.43 1.38 2.59
CA SER A 15 -26.85 1.53 2.95
C SER A 15 -27.75 1.88 1.75
N THR A 16 -27.20 2.50 0.70
CA THR A 16 -27.98 2.87 -0.51
C THR A 16 -28.18 1.71 -1.48
N GLY A 17 -27.65 0.52 -1.19
CA GLY A 17 -27.73 -0.64 -2.08
C GLY A 17 -26.88 -0.50 -3.36
N ARG A 18 -25.99 0.50 -3.45
CA ARG A 18 -25.01 0.58 -4.54
C ARG A 18 -24.05 -0.58 -4.41
N ARG A 19 -23.70 -1.19 -5.53
CA ARG A 19 -22.76 -2.27 -5.56
C ARG A 19 -21.35 -1.70 -5.28
N VAL A 20 -20.84 -1.98 -4.09
CA VAL A 20 -19.48 -1.67 -3.65
C VAL A 20 -18.86 -2.98 -3.18
N ARG A 21 -17.71 -3.33 -3.72
CA ARG A 21 -16.92 -4.46 -3.23
C ARG A 21 -16.00 -3.97 -2.12
N ILE A 22 -16.19 -4.50 -0.91
CA ILE A 22 -15.36 -4.17 0.25
C ILE A 22 -14.33 -5.27 0.43
N LEU A 23 -13.06 -4.89 0.56
CA LEU A 23 -11.94 -5.80 0.69
C LEU A 23 -11.24 -5.58 2.03
N ASP A 24 -11.21 -6.61 2.87
CA ASP A 24 -10.49 -6.62 4.15
C ASP A 24 -9.10 -7.21 3.94
N VAL A 25 -8.07 -6.38 4.09
CA VAL A 25 -6.67 -6.75 3.82
C VAL A 25 -5.88 -6.79 5.12
N ARG A 26 -6.46 -7.33 6.19
CA ARG A 26 -5.75 -7.42 7.47
C ARG A 26 -4.53 -8.32 7.38
N TRP A 27 -3.40 -7.72 7.67
CA TRP A 27 -2.09 -8.34 7.62
C TRP A 27 -1.10 -7.54 8.46
N SER A 28 -0.19 -8.22 9.14
CA SER A 28 0.98 -7.60 9.74
C SER A 28 2.17 -8.56 9.67
N LEU A 29 3.38 -8.02 9.79
CA LEU A 29 4.59 -8.87 9.84
C LEU A 29 4.61 -9.83 11.04
N ALA A 30 3.98 -9.45 12.16
CA ALA A 30 3.90 -10.28 13.35
C ALA A 30 2.81 -11.36 13.22
N GLU A 31 1.77 -11.10 12.44
CA GLU A 31 0.64 -12.01 12.22
C GLU A 31 0.21 -11.90 10.74
N PRO A 32 0.89 -12.64 9.85
CA PRO A 32 0.62 -12.56 8.41
C PRO A 32 -0.77 -13.09 8.01
N ASP A 33 -1.29 -14.09 8.73
CA ASP A 33 -2.65 -14.59 8.53
C ASP A 33 -3.67 -13.73 9.30
N GLY A 34 -4.24 -12.73 8.65
CA GLY A 34 -5.28 -11.88 9.23
C GLY A 34 -6.68 -12.50 9.24
N ARG A 35 -6.87 -13.70 8.67
CA ARG A 35 -8.19 -14.35 8.54
C ARG A 35 -8.89 -14.65 9.88
N PRO A 36 -8.20 -15.09 10.95
CA PRO A 36 -8.84 -15.25 12.26
C PRO A 36 -9.44 -13.93 12.80
N ALA A 37 -8.70 -12.84 12.68
CA ALA A 37 -9.17 -11.51 13.11
C ALA A 37 -10.31 -10.98 12.23
N TYR A 38 -10.27 -11.25 10.91
CA TYR A 38 -11.36 -10.96 9.99
C TYR A 38 -12.64 -11.69 10.40
N ARG A 39 -12.58 -13.00 10.65
CA ARG A 39 -13.74 -13.80 11.08
C ARG A 39 -14.34 -13.35 12.41
N ALA A 40 -13.51 -12.81 13.29
CA ALA A 40 -13.94 -12.28 14.59
C ALA A 40 -14.74 -10.98 14.45
N GLY A 41 -14.54 -10.21 13.36
CA GLY A 41 -15.32 -9.02 13.07
C GLY A 41 -14.73 -8.16 11.95
N HIS A 42 -15.52 -7.91 10.92
CA HIS A 42 -15.17 -7.14 9.72
C HIS A 42 -16.31 -6.17 9.33
N VAL A 43 -16.05 -5.25 8.42
CA VAL A 43 -17.08 -4.37 7.85
C VAL A 43 -18.10 -5.23 7.10
N PRO A 44 -19.41 -5.05 7.31
CA PRO A 44 -20.43 -5.91 6.71
C PRO A 44 -20.27 -6.07 5.20
N GLY A 45 -20.28 -7.33 4.74
CA GLY A 45 -20.10 -7.70 3.34
C GLY A 45 -18.67 -7.64 2.83
N ALA A 46 -17.68 -7.34 3.68
CA ALA A 46 -16.27 -7.34 3.28
C ALA A 46 -15.77 -8.76 3.01
N VAL A 47 -15.02 -8.91 1.93
CA VAL A 47 -14.34 -10.15 1.54
C VAL A 47 -12.89 -10.09 2.00
N PHE A 48 -12.39 -11.17 2.60
CA PHE A 48 -10.99 -11.26 3.01
C PHE A 48 -10.05 -11.36 1.80
N VAL A 49 -8.96 -10.60 1.86
CA VAL A 49 -7.86 -10.61 0.89
C VAL A 49 -6.59 -11.04 1.61
N ASP A 50 -5.98 -12.10 1.16
CA ASP A 50 -4.73 -12.62 1.69
C ASP A 50 -3.55 -11.90 1.03
N LEU A 51 -2.82 -11.07 1.79
CA LEU A 51 -1.71 -10.31 1.23
C LEU A 51 -0.60 -11.20 0.68
N GLU A 52 -0.27 -12.27 1.40
CA GLU A 52 0.84 -13.15 1.04
C GLU A 52 0.56 -13.98 -0.22
N HIS A 53 -0.72 -14.32 -0.47
CA HIS A 53 -1.11 -15.20 -1.58
C HIS A 53 -1.81 -14.48 -2.73
N ASP A 54 -2.53 -13.40 -2.45
CA ASP A 54 -3.29 -12.66 -3.47
C ASP A 54 -2.54 -11.43 -3.99
N LEU A 55 -1.72 -10.78 -3.14
CA LEU A 55 -1.05 -9.51 -3.45
C LEU A 55 0.47 -9.61 -3.53
N ALA A 56 0.99 -10.78 -3.29
CA ALA A 56 2.40 -11.11 -3.42
C ALA A 56 2.55 -12.51 -4.01
N ARG A 57 3.73 -12.82 -4.50
CA ARG A 57 4.14 -14.17 -4.85
C ARG A 57 5.38 -14.56 -4.04
N HIS A 58 5.61 -15.84 -3.92
CA HIS A 58 6.88 -16.34 -3.42
C HIS A 58 7.95 -16.18 -4.51
N GLY A 59 9.10 -15.63 -4.13
CA GLY A 59 10.21 -15.38 -5.04
C GLY A 59 11.56 -15.59 -4.37
N GLU A 60 12.63 -15.36 -5.14
CA GLU A 60 14.00 -15.39 -4.62
C GLU A 60 14.25 -14.16 -3.72
N PRO A 61 15.15 -14.23 -2.70
CA PRO A 61 15.43 -13.10 -1.82
C PRO A 61 15.77 -11.79 -2.56
N ARG A 62 16.44 -11.87 -3.72
CA ARG A 62 16.74 -10.71 -4.57
C ARG A 62 15.53 -10.06 -5.25
N GLU A 63 14.37 -10.71 -5.24
CA GLU A 63 13.10 -10.14 -5.72
C GLU A 63 12.36 -9.37 -4.60
N GLY A 64 12.80 -9.52 -3.35
CA GLY A 64 12.19 -8.96 -2.15
C GLY A 64 11.20 -9.92 -1.50
N ARG A 65 10.70 -9.58 -0.31
CA ARG A 65 9.78 -10.45 0.45
C ARG A 65 8.39 -10.55 -0.14
N HIS A 66 7.90 -9.49 -0.81
CA HIS A 66 6.55 -9.44 -1.39
C HIS A 66 6.62 -9.00 -2.85
N PRO A 67 7.23 -9.80 -3.76
CA PRO A 67 7.21 -9.52 -5.19
C PRO A 67 5.77 -9.39 -5.71
N LEU A 68 5.56 -8.56 -6.72
CA LEU A 68 4.23 -8.40 -7.31
C LEU A 68 3.78 -9.71 -7.98
N PRO A 69 2.51 -10.11 -7.84
CA PRO A 69 1.94 -11.17 -8.65
C PRO A 69 1.84 -10.72 -10.11
N GLY A 70 1.75 -11.68 -11.02
CA GLY A 70 1.43 -11.43 -12.41
C GLY A 70 -0.01 -10.91 -12.61
N LEU A 71 -0.28 -10.34 -13.78
CA LEU A 71 -1.62 -9.82 -14.08
C LEU A 71 -2.69 -10.92 -14.02
N ASP A 72 -2.40 -12.11 -14.54
CA ASP A 72 -3.34 -13.24 -14.53
C ASP A 72 -3.63 -13.72 -13.11
N GLU A 73 -2.62 -13.73 -12.22
CA GLU A 73 -2.77 -14.08 -10.81
C GLU A 73 -3.64 -13.05 -10.08
N LEU A 74 -3.38 -11.76 -10.30
CA LEU A 74 -4.19 -10.67 -9.74
C LEU A 74 -5.64 -10.71 -10.26
N GLN A 75 -5.83 -10.96 -11.54
CA GLN A 75 -7.17 -11.09 -12.14
C GLN A 75 -7.92 -12.28 -11.56
N ASP A 76 -7.24 -13.41 -11.37
CA ASP A 76 -7.86 -14.58 -10.73
C ASP A 76 -8.26 -14.28 -9.28
N ALA A 77 -7.39 -13.60 -8.52
CA ALA A 77 -7.70 -13.13 -7.17
C ALA A 77 -8.90 -12.16 -7.16
N ALA A 78 -8.91 -11.16 -8.04
CA ALA A 78 -10.03 -10.21 -8.16
C ALA A 78 -11.36 -10.92 -8.42
N ARG A 79 -11.35 -11.94 -9.28
CA ARG A 79 -12.54 -12.76 -9.54
C ARG A 79 -12.94 -13.62 -8.34
N ARG A 80 -12.00 -14.14 -7.56
CA ARG A 80 -12.31 -14.83 -6.28
C ARG A 80 -12.94 -13.88 -5.28
N TRP A 81 -12.52 -12.62 -5.23
CA TRP A 81 -13.15 -11.59 -4.39
C TRP A 81 -14.52 -11.16 -4.92
N GLY A 82 -14.99 -11.71 -6.05
CA GLY A 82 -16.28 -11.42 -6.66
C GLY A 82 -16.35 -10.09 -7.38
N LEU A 83 -15.22 -9.55 -7.89
CA LEU A 83 -15.21 -8.33 -8.69
C LEU A 83 -15.82 -8.56 -10.07
N GLU A 84 -16.61 -7.56 -10.50
CA GLU A 84 -17.16 -7.43 -11.84
C GLU A 84 -16.61 -6.14 -12.49
N ASP A 85 -16.68 -6.05 -13.81
CA ASP A 85 -16.31 -4.84 -14.52
C ASP A 85 -17.19 -3.66 -14.08
N GLY A 86 -16.55 -2.54 -13.74
CA GLY A 86 -17.22 -1.33 -13.28
C GLY A 86 -17.62 -1.32 -11.79
N ASP A 87 -17.28 -2.34 -11.03
CA ASP A 87 -17.44 -2.29 -9.58
C ASP A 87 -16.58 -1.18 -8.96
N ALA A 88 -17.17 -0.43 -8.01
CA ALA A 88 -16.40 0.38 -7.09
C ALA A 88 -15.83 -0.51 -5.97
N VAL A 89 -14.57 -0.31 -5.63
CA VAL A 89 -13.87 -1.07 -4.60
C VAL A 89 -13.49 -0.16 -3.44
N VAL A 90 -13.69 -0.64 -2.22
CA VAL A 90 -13.12 -0.01 -1.01
C VAL A 90 -12.28 -1.04 -0.28
N ALA A 91 -10.98 -0.79 -0.16
CA ALA A 91 -10.07 -1.62 0.62
C ALA A 91 -9.84 -1.02 2.02
N TYR A 92 -9.69 -1.86 3.02
CA TYR A 92 -9.28 -1.43 4.36
C TYR A 92 -8.45 -2.50 5.06
N ASP A 93 -7.76 -2.08 6.12
CA ASP A 93 -7.04 -2.94 7.05
C ASP A 93 -7.21 -2.43 8.49
N ASP A 94 -6.44 -2.94 9.43
CA ASP A 94 -6.37 -2.46 10.81
C ASP A 94 -4.98 -1.90 11.19
N VAL A 95 -4.17 -1.60 10.17
CA VAL A 95 -2.81 -1.05 10.28
C VAL A 95 -2.67 0.28 9.52
N ASN A 96 -3.71 1.12 9.60
CA ASN A 96 -3.74 2.49 9.09
C ASN A 96 -3.62 2.61 7.55
N GLY A 97 -4.17 1.66 6.80
CA GLY A 97 -4.17 1.68 5.35
C GLY A 97 -2.92 1.11 4.69
N LEU A 98 -1.99 0.54 5.47
CA LEU A 98 -0.72 0.03 4.99
C LEU A 98 -0.89 -1.12 3.98
N ALA A 99 -1.67 -2.12 4.34
CA ALA A 99 -1.93 -3.29 3.49
C ALA A 99 -3.00 -2.99 2.42
N ALA A 100 -4.03 -2.23 2.78
CA ALA A 100 -5.08 -1.78 1.87
C ALA A 100 -4.54 -0.95 0.70
N ALA A 101 -3.50 -0.14 0.93
CA ALA A 101 -2.84 0.63 -0.11
C ALA A 101 -2.17 -0.25 -1.16
N ARG A 102 -1.77 -1.49 -0.82
CA ARG A 102 -1.21 -2.45 -1.78
C ARG A 102 -2.28 -2.88 -2.78
N VAL A 103 -3.51 -3.20 -2.32
CA VAL A 103 -4.67 -3.47 -3.19
C VAL A 103 -4.99 -2.27 -4.05
N TRP A 104 -5.07 -1.07 -3.43
CA TRP A 104 -5.33 0.17 -4.16
C TRP A 104 -4.32 0.36 -5.29
N TRP A 105 -3.03 0.26 -5.00
CA TRP A 105 -1.98 0.50 -5.99
C TRP A 105 -2.06 -0.49 -7.17
N MET A 106 -2.35 -1.75 -6.90
CA MET A 106 -2.42 -2.78 -7.94
C MET A 106 -3.69 -2.65 -8.78
N LEU A 107 -4.85 -2.55 -8.15
CA LEU A 107 -6.14 -2.51 -8.84
C LEU A 107 -6.39 -1.18 -9.56
N GLN A 108 -6.01 -0.05 -8.95
CA GLN A 108 -6.15 1.26 -9.59
C GLN A 108 -5.35 1.33 -10.91
N ARG A 109 -4.15 0.76 -10.92
CA ARG A 109 -3.31 0.64 -12.12
C ARG A 109 -3.86 -0.35 -13.14
N ALA A 110 -4.67 -1.30 -12.71
CA ALA A 110 -5.39 -2.25 -13.57
C ALA A 110 -6.76 -1.70 -14.05
N GLY A 111 -7.05 -0.42 -13.81
CA GLY A 111 -8.25 0.26 -14.33
C GLY A 111 -9.48 0.16 -13.43
N VAL A 112 -9.35 -0.29 -12.18
CA VAL A 112 -10.47 -0.42 -11.23
C VAL A 112 -10.61 0.86 -10.40
N ASP A 113 -11.85 1.33 -10.15
CA ASP A 113 -12.13 2.43 -9.21
C ASP A 113 -11.98 1.93 -7.77
N VAL A 114 -10.84 2.25 -7.14
CA VAL A 114 -10.48 1.79 -5.80
C VAL A 114 -10.26 2.96 -4.87
N ARG A 115 -10.81 2.88 -3.67
CA ARG A 115 -10.53 3.79 -2.55
C ARG A 115 -10.09 3.01 -1.32
N VAL A 116 -9.43 3.70 -0.40
CA VAL A 116 -9.03 3.14 0.89
C VAL A 116 -9.85 3.81 1.99
N LEU A 117 -10.33 3.01 2.95
CA LEU A 117 -11.04 3.52 4.13
C LEU A 117 -10.06 4.28 5.03
N ASP A 118 -10.24 5.59 5.14
CA ASP A 118 -9.40 6.45 5.95
C ASP A 118 -9.49 6.09 7.44
N GLY A 119 -8.35 5.80 8.06
CA GLY A 119 -8.25 5.27 9.41
C GLY A 119 -8.71 3.81 9.58
N GLY A 120 -8.97 3.08 8.48
CA GLY A 120 -9.21 1.65 8.44
C GLY A 120 -10.34 1.15 9.34
N LEU A 121 -10.23 -0.10 9.80
CA LEU A 121 -11.23 -0.71 10.69
C LEU A 121 -11.39 0.06 12.03
N ALA A 122 -10.32 0.71 12.49
CA ALA A 122 -10.38 1.53 13.70
C ALA A 122 -11.34 2.72 13.54
N ALA A 123 -11.33 3.40 12.38
CA ALA A 123 -12.26 4.49 12.08
C ALA A 123 -13.72 3.98 11.99
N TRP A 124 -13.95 2.81 11.39
CA TRP A 124 -15.27 2.19 11.35
C TRP A 124 -15.82 1.90 12.75
N ARG A 125 -14.99 1.34 13.62
CA ARG A 125 -15.35 1.06 15.01
C ARG A 125 -15.59 2.34 15.82
N ARG A 126 -14.75 3.39 15.65
CA ARG A 126 -14.95 4.69 16.32
C ARG A 126 -16.27 5.37 15.92
N ALA A 127 -16.72 5.15 14.69
CA ALA A 127 -18.03 5.63 14.22
C ALA A 127 -19.22 4.85 14.83
N GLY A 128 -18.97 3.83 15.68
CA GLY A 128 -20.02 3.03 16.32
C GLY A 128 -20.77 2.12 15.33
N LEU A 129 -20.20 1.83 14.17
CA LEU A 129 -20.83 1.05 13.12
C LEU A 129 -20.72 -0.46 13.40
N ALA A 130 -21.73 -1.22 12.99
CA ALA A 130 -21.80 -2.65 13.22
C ALA A 130 -20.68 -3.40 12.48
N LEU A 131 -20.28 -4.54 13.05
CA LEU A 131 -19.39 -5.51 12.41
C LEU A 131 -20.20 -6.77 12.09
N GLU A 132 -19.81 -7.44 11.01
CA GLU A 132 -20.22 -8.79 10.65
C GLU A 132 -19.16 -9.79 11.13
N THR A 133 -19.55 -11.02 11.43
CA THR A 133 -18.65 -12.12 11.85
C THR A 133 -18.80 -13.31 10.94
N GLY A 134 -17.78 -14.17 10.90
CA GLY A 134 -17.77 -15.34 10.03
C GLY A 134 -17.03 -15.10 8.73
N GLU A 135 -17.35 -15.84 7.69
CA GLU A 135 -16.71 -15.78 6.37
C GLU A 135 -17.74 -15.26 5.35
N VAL A 136 -17.34 -14.29 4.53
CA VAL A 136 -18.12 -13.85 3.37
C VAL A 136 -17.54 -14.55 2.13
N GLU A 137 -18.33 -15.41 1.52
CA GLU A 137 -17.97 -16.14 0.29
C GLU A 137 -18.78 -15.56 -0.90
N PRO A 138 -18.19 -14.62 -1.67
CA PRO A 138 -18.87 -14.08 -2.82
C PRO A 138 -18.94 -15.10 -3.97
N SER A 139 -19.94 -15.00 -4.82
CA SER A 139 -19.87 -15.65 -6.12
C SER A 139 -18.66 -15.15 -6.90
N ARG A 140 -17.97 -16.05 -7.63
CA ARG A 140 -16.84 -15.68 -8.47
C ARG A 140 -17.25 -14.60 -9.49
N GLY A 141 -16.51 -13.52 -9.52
CA GLY A 141 -16.74 -12.42 -10.46
C GLY A 141 -16.14 -12.68 -11.84
N SER A 142 -16.35 -11.71 -12.73
CA SER A 142 -15.93 -11.77 -14.14
C SER A 142 -14.99 -10.63 -14.54
N ALA A 143 -14.52 -9.80 -13.60
CA ALA A 143 -13.70 -8.62 -13.89
C ALA A 143 -12.53 -8.92 -14.83
N SER A 144 -12.27 -7.98 -15.75
CA SER A 144 -11.15 -7.99 -16.68
C SER A 144 -10.19 -6.86 -16.33
N LEU A 145 -9.00 -7.21 -15.86
CA LEU A 145 -7.99 -6.25 -15.44
C LEU A 145 -7.11 -5.82 -16.62
N ALA A 146 -6.89 -4.52 -16.76
CA ALA A 146 -6.00 -3.98 -17.78
C ALA A 146 -4.52 -4.14 -17.36
N ALA A 147 -3.66 -4.40 -18.33
CA ALA A 147 -2.22 -4.35 -18.10
C ALA A 147 -1.77 -2.92 -17.85
N ALA A 148 -1.18 -2.67 -16.69
CA ALA A 148 -0.62 -1.37 -16.37
C ALA A 148 0.71 -1.14 -17.09
N THR A 149 0.93 0.08 -17.57
CA THR A 149 2.20 0.49 -18.20
C THR A 149 2.95 1.47 -17.30
N GLY A 150 4.27 1.31 -17.17
CA GLY A 150 5.15 2.21 -16.40
C GLY A 150 4.90 2.16 -14.88
N GLY A 151 5.47 3.10 -14.15
CA GLY A 151 5.27 3.31 -12.70
C GLY A 151 5.82 2.19 -11.80
N VAL A 152 6.58 1.23 -12.33
CA VAL A 152 7.32 0.21 -11.58
C VAL A 152 8.80 0.39 -11.88
N LEU A 153 9.62 0.45 -10.86
CA LEU A 153 11.07 0.46 -10.98
C LEU A 153 11.62 -0.93 -10.68
N ASP A 154 12.55 -1.36 -11.49
CA ASP A 154 13.47 -2.43 -11.11
C ASP A 154 14.60 -1.89 -10.21
N ILE A 155 15.49 -2.75 -9.78
CA ILE A 155 16.55 -2.40 -8.84
C ILE A 155 17.58 -1.43 -9.46
N ASP A 156 17.83 -1.49 -10.77
CA ASP A 156 18.77 -0.61 -11.46
C ASP A 156 18.17 0.77 -11.70
N ALA A 157 16.90 0.82 -12.07
CA ALA A 157 16.14 2.06 -12.17
C ALA A 157 16.02 2.76 -10.80
N ALA A 158 15.81 2.01 -9.71
CA ALA A 158 15.80 2.56 -8.36
C ALA A 158 17.17 3.12 -7.95
N ALA A 159 18.26 2.45 -8.32
CA ALA A 159 19.63 2.93 -8.08
C ALA A 159 19.94 4.26 -8.78
N GLY A 160 19.48 4.42 -10.02
CA GLY A 160 19.69 5.63 -10.82
C GLY A 160 18.70 6.76 -10.53
N PHE A 161 17.60 6.48 -9.87
CA PHE A 161 16.47 7.41 -9.72
C PHE A 161 16.85 8.73 -9.01
N PRO A 162 17.66 8.73 -7.93
CA PRO A 162 18.03 9.97 -7.23
C PRO A 162 18.78 11.00 -8.09
N ALA A 163 19.35 10.60 -9.22
CA ALA A 163 20.01 11.54 -10.14
C ALA A 163 19.01 12.43 -10.92
N SER A 164 17.73 12.05 -11.00
CA SER A 164 16.72 12.74 -11.81
C SER A 164 15.39 12.99 -11.09
N GLY A 165 15.23 12.50 -9.87
CA GLY A 165 13.99 12.60 -9.11
C GLY A 165 14.20 12.37 -7.61
N VAL A 166 13.11 12.35 -6.88
CA VAL A 166 13.07 12.08 -5.44
C VAL A 166 12.69 10.62 -5.19
N LEU A 167 13.64 9.83 -4.65
CA LEU A 167 13.38 8.47 -4.21
C LEU A 167 13.06 8.48 -2.70
N ILE A 168 11.83 8.16 -2.35
CA ILE A 168 11.33 8.19 -0.97
C ILE A 168 11.49 6.81 -0.32
N ASP A 169 12.16 6.77 0.86
CA ASP A 169 12.12 5.63 1.77
C ASP A 169 11.00 5.84 2.80
N SER A 170 10.01 4.96 2.78
CA SER A 170 8.81 5.04 3.64
C SER A 170 8.96 4.33 4.99
N ARG A 171 10.14 3.74 5.28
CA ARG A 171 10.42 3.03 6.53
C ARG A 171 10.56 3.98 7.72
N ALA A 172 10.52 3.40 8.92
CA ALA A 172 10.84 4.12 10.15
C ALA A 172 12.25 4.75 10.09
N PRO A 173 12.46 5.94 10.69
CA PRO A 173 13.70 6.69 10.57
C PRO A 173 14.95 5.94 11.06
N GLU A 174 14.82 5.13 12.11
CA GLU A 174 15.92 4.33 12.66
C GLU A 174 16.35 3.22 11.69
N ARG A 175 15.42 2.66 10.89
CA ARG A 175 15.75 1.71 9.82
C ARG A 175 16.46 2.39 8.66
N TYR A 176 15.98 3.56 8.26
CA TYR A 176 16.61 4.39 7.22
C TYR A 176 18.06 4.75 7.61
N ARG A 177 18.27 5.22 8.84
CA ARG A 177 19.61 5.59 9.31
C ARG A 177 20.57 4.41 9.50
N GLY A 178 20.07 3.18 9.44
CA GLY A 178 20.88 1.99 9.63
C GLY A 178 21.17 1.67 11.11
N GLU A 179 20.42 2.22 12.03
CA GLU A 179 20.53 1.97 13.47
C GLU A 179 19.90 0.64 13.88
N VAL A 180 18.83 0.25 13.17
CA VAL A 180 18.07 -0.99 13.41
C VAL A 180 17.66 -1.61 12.09
N GLU A 181 17.83 -2.92 11.95
CA GLU A 181 17.24 -3.69 10.85
C GLU A 181 16.86 -5.09 11.33
N PRO A 182 15.56 -5.30 11.68
CA PRO A 182 15.11 -6.55 12.26
C PRO A 182 14.84 -7.66 11.24
N LEU A 183 14.78 -7.34 9.94
CA LEU A 183 14.23 -8.23 8.92
C LEU A 183 15.19 -8.55 7.78
N ASP A 184 16.03 -7.59 7.41
CA ASP A 184 16.86 -7.67 6.21
C ASP A 184 18.34 -7.81 6.59
N PRO A 185 19.20 -8.40 5.74
CA PRO A 185 20.58 -8.73 6.12
C PRO A 185 21.48 -7.52 6.35
N ILE A 186 21.14 -6.35 5.82
CA ILE A 186 21.96 -5.15 5.90
C ILE A 186 21.10 -3.98 6.38
N ALA A 187 21.61 -3.18 7.34
CA ALA A 187 20.97 -1.95 7.80
C ALA A 187 21.44 -0.75 6.98
N GLY A 188 20.54 0.22 6.74
CA GLY A 188 20.81 1.44 5.97
C GLY A 188 19.72 1.74 4.95
N HIS A 189 20.06 2.53 3.93
CA HIS A 189 19.14 2.94 2.87
C HIS A 189 19.81 3.00 1.49
N ILE A 190 19.00 3.11 0.43
CA ILE A 190 19.49 3.29 -0.94
C ILE A 190 20.14 4.68 -1.03
N PRO A 191 21.40 4.80 -1.48
CA PRO A 191 22.08 6.10 -1.60
C PRO A 191 21.28 7.11 -2.41
N GLY A 192 21.18 8.33 -1.90
CA GLY A 192 20.39 9.41 -2.51
C GLY A 192 18.89 9.37 -2.22
N ALA A 193 18.40 8.36 -1.50
CA ALA A 193 17.00 8.32 -1.06
C ALA A 193 16.76 9.25 0.13
N VAL A 194 15.56 9.82 0.22
CA VAL A 194 15.13 10.67 1.34
C VAL A 194 14.07 9.95 2.17
N ASN A 195 14.08 10.13 3.49
CA ASN A 195 13.15 9.45 4.37
C ASN A 195 11.87 10.26 4.58
N VAL A 196 10.73 9.68 4.22
CA VAL A 196 9.39 10.17 4.60
C VAL A 196 8.65 8.99 5.24
N PRO A 197 8.74 8.82 6.55
CA PRO A 197 8.11 7.70 7.22
C PRO A 197 6.59 7.73 7.07
N MET A 198 5.95 6.60 6.79
CA MET A 198 4.49 6.52 6.68
C MET A 198 3.78 7.14 7.92
N ALA A 199 4.29 6.88 9.12
CA ALA A 199 3.71 7.41 10.36
C ALA A 199 3.70 8.94 10.41
N ALA A 200 4.59 9.63 9.69
CA ALA A 200 4.61 11.09 9.63
C ALA A 200 3.47 11.68 8.79
N LEU A 201 2.77 10.86 8.01
CA LEU A 201 1.66 11.25 7.13
C LEU A 201 0.29 11.09 7.81
N LEU A 202 0.25 10.52 9.02
CA LEU A 202 -0.97 10.15 9.73
C LEU A 202 -1.18 11.01 10.98
N GLU A 203 -2.45 11.19 11.32
CA GLU A 203 -2.87 11.69 12.63
C GLU A 203 -2.74 10.58 13.69
N PRO A 204 -2.76 10.92 14.98
CA PRO A 204 -2.66 9.94 16.07
C PRO A 204 -3.75 8.86 16.05
N ASP A 205 -4.88 9.13 15.43
CA ASP A 205 -5.99 8.19 15.31
C ASP A 205 -5.92 7.31 14.06
N GLY A 206 -4.85 7.43 13.27
CA GLY A 206 -4.58 6.65 12.08
C GLY A 206 -5.23 7.18 10.79
N THR A 207 -5.94 8.30 10.84
CA THR A 207 -6.44 8.98 9.64
C THR A 207 -5.32 9.79 8.97
N LEU A 208 -5.52 10.17 7.72
CA LEU A 208 -4.57 11.04 7.03
C LEU A 208 -4.55 12.45 7.64
N LYS A 209 -3.37 13.04 7.69
CA LYS A 209 -3.21 14.48 7.91
C LYS A 209 -3.90 15.28 6.80
N ASP A 210 -4.16 16.55 7.07
CA ASP A 210 -4.70 17.44 6.05
C ASP A 210 -3.74 17.64 4.85
N ALA A 211 -4.28 18.06 3.71
CA ALA A 211 -3.52 18.19 2.49
C ALA A 211 -2.35 19.19 2.60
N THR A 212 -2.45 20.20 3.47
CA THR A 212 -1.39 21.19 3.70
C THR A 212 -0.21 20.57 4.41
N ALA A 213 -0.47 19.82 5.48
CA ALA A 213 0.56 19.12 6.24
C ALA A 213 1.23 18.01 5.40
N LEU A 214 0.44 17.26 4.61
CA LEU A 214 0.97 16.26 3.68
C LEU A 214 1.88 16.88 2.61
N ARG A 215 1.45 17.97 1.97
CA ARG A 215 2.28 18.69 1.00
C ARG A 215 3.56 19.21 1.62
N ALA A 216 3.50 19.77 2.84
CA ALA A 216 4.68 20.26 3.54
C ALA A 216 5.69 19.13 3.80
N ALA A 217 5.24 17.95 4.21
CA ALA A 217 6.10 16.80 4.44
C ALA A 217 6.85 16.36 3.16
N PHE A 218 6.15 16.27 2.02
CA PHE A 218 6.77 15.91 0.76
C PHE A 218 7.66 17.02 0.17
N THR A 219 7.26 18.29 0.31
CA THR A 219 8.09 19.41 -0.13
C THR A 219 9.40 19.47 0.65
N ALA A 220 9.37 19.21 1.96
CA ALA A 220 10.58 19.12 2.79
C ALA A 220 11.52 17.97 2.35
N ALA A 221 10.97 16.93 1.72
CA ALA A 221 11.74 15.84 1.11
C ALA A 221 12.19 16.13 -0.33
N GLY A 222 11.97 17.34 -0.85
CA GLY A 222 12.39 17.75 -2.19
C GLY A 222 11.37 17.50 -3.31
N VAL A 223 10.16 17.01 -2.98
CA VAL A 223 9.09 16.83 -3.97
C VAL A 223 8.56 18.20 -4.41
N ALA A 224 8.63 18.47 -5.71
CA ALA A 224 8.19 19.72 -6.34
C ALA A 224 7.53 19.43 -7.70
N ASP A 225 6.83 20.43 -8.23
CA ASP A 225 6.19 20.32 -9.54
C ASP A 225 7.20 19.96 -10.63
N GLY A 226 6.86 18.95 -11.43
CA GLY A 226 7.69 18.46 -12.52
C GLY A 226 8.89 17.60 -12.11
N VAL A 227 9.13 17.41 -10.82
CA VAL A 227 10.18 16.49 -10.33
C VAL A 227 9.59 15.07 -10.23
N PRO A 228 10.20 14.07 -10.90
CA PRO A 228 9.77 12.68 -10.78
C PRO A 228 9.87 12.17 -9.34
N VAL A 229 8.90 11.39 -8.91
CA VAL A 229 8.86 10.81 -7.57
C VAL A 229 8.75 9.29 -7.64
N ALA A 230 9.49 8.61 -6.78
CA ALA A 230 9.35 7.18 -6.58
C ALA A 230 9.40 6.85 -5.09
N ALA A 231 8.84 5.71 -4.71
CA ALA A 231 8.85 5.26 -3.33
C ALA A 231 9.30 3.80 -3.22
N TYR A 232 9.97 3.50 -2.12
CA TYR A 232 10.25 2.14 -1.66
C TYR A 232 10.08 2.05 -0.14
N CYS A 233 10.09 0.84 0.40
CA CYS A 233 10.08 0.62 1.85
C CYS A 233 10.88 -0.63 2.23
N GLY A 234 10.38 -1.47 3.11
CA GLY A 234 10.97 -2.79 3.41
C GLY A 234 10.73 -3.80 2.29
N SER A 235 9.48 -3.90 1.80
CA SER A 235 9.04 -4.93 0.84
C SER A 235 7.95 -4.45 -0.14
N GLY A 236 7.83 -3.14 -0.36
CA GLY A 236 6.89 -2.56 -1.31
C GLY A 236 5.44 -2.41 -0.80
N VAL A 237 5.12 -2.90 0.40
CA VAL A 237 3.76 -2.77 0.96
C VAL A 237 3.53 -1.34 1.47
N THR A 238 4.34 -0.87 2.43
CA THR A 238 4.24 0.49 2.98
C THR A 238 4.45 1.58 1.93
N ALA A 239 5.32 1.36 0.94
CA ALA A 239 5.57 2.31 -0.14
C ALA A 239 4.35 2.51 -1.04
N SER A 240 3.46 1.50 -1.14
CA SER A 240 2.17 1.67 -1.81
C SER A 240 1.27 2.70 -1.10
N HIS A 241 1.36 2.81 0.23
CA HIS A 241 0.66 3.85 0.98
C HIS A 241 1.23 5.25 0.67
N THR A 242 2.56 5.39 0.59
CA THR A 242 3.18 6.66 0.17
C THR A 242 2.73 7.06 -1.23
N ALA A 243 2.67 6.11 -2.18
CA ALA A 243 2.18 6.36 -3.53
C ALA A 243 0.68 6.76 -3.53
N LEU A 244 -0.14 6.14 -2.67
CA LEU A 244 -1.55 6.48 -2.49
C LEU A 244 -1.72 7.92 -1.97
N VAL A 245 -0.95 8.32 -0.95
CA VAL A 245 -1.01 9.69 -0.40
C VAL A 245 -0.53 10.73 -1.42
N LEU A 246 0.52 10.44 -2.18
CA LEU A 246 0.96 11.30 -3.28
C LEU A 246 -0.12 11.44 -4.36
N ALA A 247 -0.76 10.35 -4.75
CA ALA A 247 -1.88 10.38 -5.69
C ALA A 247 -3.08 11.20 -5.18
N GLU A 248 -3.39 11.13 -3.87
CA GLU A 248 -4.42 11.99 -3.25
C GLU A 248 -4.09 13.49 -3.40
N LEU A 249 -2.79 13.83 -3.41
CA LEU A 249 -2.30 15.19 -3.64
C LEU A 249 -2.18 15.53 -5.14
N GLY A 250 -2.50 14.61 -6.05
CA GLY A 250 -2.37 14.77 -7.50
C GLY A 250 -0.94 14.58 -8.03
N ILE A 251 -0.08 13.91 -7.28
CA ILE A 251 1.31 13.62 -7.64
C ILE A 251 1.43 12.13 -7.99
N GLU A 252 1.85 11.84 -9.21
CA GLU A 252 2.15 10.46 -9.61
C GLU A 252 3.51 10.02 -9.05
N ALA A 253 3.56 8.82 -8.50
CA ALA A 253 4.79 8.24 -7.99
C ALA A 253 4.99 6.82 -8.54
N ALA A 254 6.21 6.52 -8.97
CA ALA A 254 6.63 5.17 -9.28
C ALA A 254 6.87 4.37 -7.98
N LEU A 255 6.78 3.05 -8.06
CA LEU A 255 7.07 2.15 -6.95
C LEU A 255 8.26 1.27 -7.31
N PHE A 256 9.20 1.10 -6.37
CA PHE A 256 10.17 0.01 -6.38
C PHE A 256 9.63 -1.12 -5.47
N PRO A 257 8.92 -2.12 -6.02
CA PRO A 257 8.27 -3.14 -5.20
C PRO A 257 9.24 -4.08 -4.49
N GLY A 258 10.41 -4.37 -5.08
CA GLY A 258 11.45 -5.16 -4.43
C GLY A 258 11.99 -4.52 -3.15
N SER A 259 12.03 -3.19 -3.13
CA SER A 259 12.34 -2.38 -1.95
C SER A 259 13.67 -2.74 -1.27
N TRP A 260 13.80 -2.40 0.00
CA TRP A 260 15.02 -2.68 0.78
C TRP A 260 15.34 -4.17 0.85
N SER A 261 14.31 -5.01 0.93
CA SER A 261 14.51 -6.46 0.94
C SER A 261 15.23 -6.96 -0.31
N ALA A 262 14.84 -6.52 -1.51
CA ALA A 262 15.55 -6.87 -2.73
C ALA A 262 16.96 -6.24 -2.77
N TRP A 263 17.07 -4.97 -2.36
CA TRP A 263 18.33 -4.22 -2.39
C TRP A 263 19.40 -4.87 -1.53
N SER A 264 19.09 -5.14 -0.27
CA SER A 264 20.01 -5.71 0.71
C SER A 264 20.36 -7.20 0.45
N ASN A 265 19.51 -7.92 -0.29
CA ASN A 265 19.76 -9.29 -0.73
C ASN A 265 20.45 -9.38 -2.12
N THR A 266 20.79 -8.23 -2.74
CA THR A 266 21.50 -8.22 -4.01
C THR A 266 22.97 -7.86 -3.75
N PRO A 267 23.93 -8.78 -3.92
CA PRO A 267 25.35 -8.52 -3.68
C PRO A 267 25.88 -7.32 -4.48
N GLY A 268 26.73 -6.51 -3.83
CA GLY A 268 27.41 -5.37 -4.49
C GLY A 268 26.57 -4.09 -4.57
N ARG A 269 25.33 -4.06 -4.08
CA ARG A 269 24.57 -2.80 -3.98
C ARG A 269 25.14 -1.90 -2.90
N PRO A 270 25.41 -0.62 -3.20
CA PRO A 270 25.89 0.33 -2.20
C PRO A 270 24.83 0.64 -1.16
N VAL A 271 25.26 0.91 0.06
CA VAL A 271 24.36 1.23 1.18
C VAL A 271 24.84 2.53 1.84
N ALA A 272 23.93 3.45 2.06
CA ALA A 272 24.12 4.63 2.86
C ALA A 272 23.55 4.44 4.28
N THR A 273 24.09 5.17 5.24
CA THR A 273 23.65 5.20 6.65
C THR A 273 23.65 6.63 7.17
N GLY A 274 22.99 6.85 8.32
CA GLY A 274 22.83 8.18 8.87
C GLY A 274 21.61 8.90 8.30
N SER A 275 21.47 10.19 8.62
CA SER A 275 20.28 10.99 8.27
C SER A 275 20.35 11.67 6.90
N GLN A 276 21.50 11.63 6.23
CA GLN A 276 21.67 12.24 4.92
C GLN A 276 21.38 11.22 3.82
N PRO A 277 20.81 11.67 2.68
CA PRO A 277 20.56 10.84 1.51
C PRO A 277 21.81 10.19 0.92
#